data_5a231b63539247d869042b70c6d4fff8
#
_entry.id   5a231b63539247d869042b70c6d4fff8
#
_cell.length_a   1.000
_cell.length_b   1.000
_cell.length_c   1.000
_cell.angle_alpha   90.00
_cell.angle_beta   90.00
_cell.angle_gamma   90.00
#
_symmetry.space_group_name_H-M   'P 1'
#
loop_
_entity.id
_entity.type
_entity.pdbx_description
1 polymer ?
#
loop_
_entity_poly.entity_id
_entity_poly.type
_entity_poly.pdbx_seq_one_letter_code
_entity_poly.pdbx_strand_id
1 'polypeptide(L)'
;MGAQAQEKLYEVKSGIVTMEMDMMGQAMVQEIYFDDYGAKQATLSNFGGRKMRMLVVDGSNVMVNDEEKTATRMPMMGQRETVNFTNLDEKAIKKYKVKELGTEVVADKECKKYQITVFMMGQPQKQTVWVYKGITLKTSSSSDFGEMTQKATKLQENVEIPASMFTVPEGVQVKDMDMGMMGGGW
;
A
#
# COMPACT_ATOMS: atom_id res chain seq x y z
N MET A 1 5.42 -3.87 -31.98
CA MET A 1 5.11 -4.33 -30.64
C MET A 1 4.84 -3.11 -29.80
N GLY A 2 3.55 -2.82 -29.54
CA GLY A 2 3.15 -1.66 -28.73
C GLY A 2 3.51 -1.92 -27.28
N ALA A 3 4.42 -1.13 -26.73
CA ALA A 3 4.54 -1.02 -25.28
C ALA A 3 3.17 -0.57 -24.76
N GLN A 4 2.46 -1.41 -24.05
CA GLN A 4 1.28 -0.98 -23.31
C GLN A 4 1.75 0.11 -22.36
N ALA A 5 1.23 1.31 -22.53
CA ALA A 5 1.52 2.40 -21.63
C ALA A 5 1.09 1.93 -20.22
N GLN A 6 2.04 1.85 -19.32
CA GLN A 6 1.78 1.44 -17.94
C GLN A 6 0.80 2.43 -17.32
N GLU A 7 -0.29 1.91 -16.77
CA GLU A 7 -1.34 2.73 -16.20
C GLU A 7 -0.80 3.52 -15.00
N LYS A 8 -0.92 4.83 -15.06
CA LYS A 8 -0.49 5.70 -13.95
C LYS A 8 -1.49 5.60 -12.81
N LEU A 9 -1.00 5.22 -11.63
CA LEU A 9 -1.80 5.20 -10.41
C LEU A 9 -1.84 6.57 -9.72
N TYR A 10 -0.79 7.37 -9.89
CA TYR A 10 -0.64 8.70 -9.30
C TYR A 10 -0.37 9.76 -10.35
N GLU A 11 -0.74 10.99 -10.08
CA GLU A 11 -0.37 12.15 -10.90
C GLU A 11 1.02 12.68 -10.56
N VAL A 12 1.59 12.26 -9.43
CA VAL A 12 2.94 12.60 -8.97
C VAL A 12 3.90 11.51 -9.40
N LYS A 13 5.04 11.88 -9.98
CA LYS A 13 6.01 10.92 -10.53
C LYS A 13 6.64 10.06 -9.43
N SER A 14 7.12 10.69 -8.37
CA SER A 14 7.83 10.02 -7.27
C SER A 14 7.55 10.71 -5.95
N GLY A 15 7.70 9.99 -4.86
CA GLY A 15 7.50 10.58 -3.54
C GLY A 15 7.66 9.60 -2.39
N ILE A 16 7.54 10.17 -1.19
CA ILE A 16 7.57 9.44 0.08
C ILE A 16 6.36 9.88 0.90
N VAL A 17 5.55 8.92 1.29
CA VAL A 17 4.41 9.13 2.20
C VAL A 17 4.77 8.55 3.56
N THR A 18 4.81 9.36 4.59
CA THR A 18 4.94 8.89 5.97
C THR A 18 3.54 8.66 6.53
N MET A 19 3.25 7.42 6.91
CA MET A 19 1.95 6.99 7.42
C MET A 19 2.05 6.58 8.89
N GLU A 20 1.07 6.98 9.67
CA GLU A 20 0.82 6.45 11.00
C GLU A 20 -0.41 5.54 11.00
N MET A 21 -0.27 4.40 11.66
CA MET A 21 -1.35 3.46 11.90
C MET A 21 -1.44 3.21 13.40
N ASP A 22 -2.63 3.30 13.95
CA ASP A 22 -2.89 2.87 15.32
C ASP A 22 -3.39 1.42 15.30
N MET A 23 -2.63 0.53 15.92
CA MET A 23 -3.04 -0.85 16.15
C MET A 23 -3.08 -1.13 17.66
N MET A 24 -4.26 -1.26 18.20
CA MET A 24 -4.47 -1.60 19.63
C MET A 24 -3.76 -0.66 20.60
N GLY A 25 -3.73 0.65 20.31
CA GLY A 25 -3.09 1.67 21.15
C GLY A 25 -1.58 1.79 20.95
N GLN A 26 -1.02 1.11 19.96
CA GLN A 26 0.37 1.30 19.55
C GLN A 26 0.43 1.99 18.19
N ALA A 27 1.06 3.16 18.17
CA ALA A 27 1.32 3.86 16.92
C ALA A 27 2.46 3.19 16.17
N MET A 28 2.18 2.76 14.94
CA MET A 28 3.18 2.26 14.00
C MET A 28 3.40 3.31 12.91
N VAL A 29 4.66 3.58 12.61
CA VAL A 29 5.04 4.48 11.52
C VAL A 29 5.62 3.65 10.39
N GLN A 30 5.14 3.91 9.18
CA GLN A 30 5.69 3.32 7.96
C GLN A 30 5.91 4.41 6.91
N GLU A 31 6.85 4.18 6.04
CA GLU A 31 7.13 5.04 4.89
C GLU A 31 6.85 4.29 3.60
N ILE A 32 6.04 4.88 2.75
CA ILE A 32 5.72 4.35 1.43
C ILE A 32 6.51 5.14 0.40
N TYR A 33 7.43 4.49 -0.27
CA TYR A 33 8.21 5.03 -1.38
C TYR A 33 7.53 4.66 -2.68
N PHE A 34 7.42 5.60 -3.60
CA PHE A 34 6.89 5.32 -4.93
C PHE A 34 7.66 6.06 -6.01
N ASP A 35 7.74 5.47 -7.18
CA ASP A 35 8.31 6.05 -8.40
C ASP A 35 7.50 5.61 -9.62
N ASP A 36 7.79 6.23 -10.75
CA ASP A 36 7.13 5.95 -12.02
C ASP A 36 5.60 6.01 -11.92
N TYR A 37 5.11 7.10 -11.31
CA TYR A 37 3.67 7.37 -11.10
C TYR A 37 2.93 6.26 -10.35
N GLY A 38 3.59 5.65 -9.38
CA GLY A 38 3.04 4.58 -8.55
C GLY A 38 3.24 3.17 -9.09
N ALA A 39 3.88 3.02 -10.23
CA ALA A 39 4.19 1.70 -10.80
C ALA A 39 5.23 0.93 -9.98
N LYS A 40 6.13 1.67 -9.33
CA LYS A 40 7.10 1.12 -8.39
C LYS A 40 6.74 1.58 -6.99
N GLN A 41 6.61 0.65 -6.07
CA GLN A 41 6.28 0.92 -4.68
C GLN A 41 7.08 0.03 -3.73
N ALA A 42 7.50 0.62 -2.63
CA ALA A 42 8.13 -0.06 -1.52
C ALA A 42 7.60 0.52 -0.20
N THR A 43 7.30 -0.33 0.75
CA THR A 43 6.89 0.10 2.09
C THR A 43 7.95 -0.29 3.09
N LEU A 44 8.50 0.70 3.77
CA LEU A 44 9.45 0.51 4.86
C LEU A 44 8.70 0.64 6.19
N SER A 45 8.70 -0.40 6.99
CA SER A 45 8.09 -0.42 8.31
C SER A 45 9.10 -0.83 9.38
N ASN A 46 8.91 -0.28 10.57
CA ASN A 46 9.68 -0.68 11.74
C ASN A 46 8.75 -1.44 12.68
N PHE A 47 8.99 -2.73 12.83
CA PHE A 47 8.22 -3.60 13.70
C PHE A 47 9.12 -4.19 14.78
N GLY A 48 8.87 -3.80 16.04
CA GLY A 48 9.66 -4.30 17.17
C GLY A 48 11.16 -4.00 17.08
N GLY A 49 11.55 -2.86 16.48
CA GLY A 49 12.94 -2.48 16.28
C GLY A 49 13.60 -3.07 15.05
N ARG A 50 12.89 -3.90 14.29
CA ARG A 50 13.37 -4.49 13.02
C ARG A 50 12.81 -3.72 11.84
N LYS A 51 13.68 -3.29 10.95
CA LYS A 51 13.29 -2.65 9.69
C LYS A 51 12.96 -3.71 8.64
N MET A 52 11.74 -3.66 8.15
CA MET A 52 11.23 -4.55 7.12
C MET A 52 10.81 -3.74 5.91
N ARG A 53 11.20 -4.20 4.74
CA ARG A 53 10.84 -3.56 3.48
C ARG A 53 9.96 -4.49 2.65
N MET A 54 8.76 -4.04 2.34
CA MET A 54 7.82 -4.76 1.49
C MET A 54 7.92 -4.25 0.06
N LEU A 55 8.18 -5.13 -0.87
CA LEU A 55 8.29 -4.84 -2.30
C LEU A 55 7.17 -5.55 -3.08
N VAL A 56 6.84 -5.00 -4.24
CA VAL A 56 6.08 -5.73 -5.26
C VAL A 56 7.05 -6.10 -6.38
N VAL A 57 7.33 -7.38 -6.53
CA VAL A 57 8.24 -7.92 -7.55
C VAL A 57 7.48 -8.96 -8.37
N ASP A 58 7.39 -8.74 -9.68
CA ASP A 58 6.68 -9.64 -10.60
C ASP A 58 5.25 -9.99 -10.13
N GLY A 59 4.52 -9.00 -9.62
CA GLY A 59 3.17 -9.16 -9.10
C GLY A 59 3.06 -9.87 -7.75
N SER A 60 4.18 -10.22 -7.13
CA SER A 60 4.24 -10.85 -5.81
C SER A 60 4.74 -9.89 -4.76
N ASN A 61 4.20 -9.99 -3.56
CA ASN A 61 4.72 -9.27 -2.40
C ASN A 61 5.96 -9.99 -1.85
N VAL A 62 7.08 -9.27 -1.76
CA VAL A 62 8.33 -9.79 -1.22
C VAL A 62 8.71 -8.96 0.01
N MET A 63 8.83 -9.62 1.13
CA MET A 63 9.30 -9.00 2.37
C MET A 63 10.81 -9.17 2.47
N VAL A 64 11.53 -8.05 2.53
CA VAL A 64 12.99 -8.01 2.61
C VAL A 64 13.41 -7.55 4.00
N ASN A 65 14.28 -8.32 4.64
CA ASN A 65 15.01 -7.88 5.82
C ASN A 65 16.45 -7.55 5.39
N ASP A 66 16.74 -6.27 5.29
CA ASP A 66 18.06 -5.80 4.82
C ASP A 66 19.19 -6.10 5.85
N GLU A 67 18.87 -6.16 7.14
CA GLU A 67 19.83 -6.46 8.22
C GLU A 67 20.22 -7.94 8.24
N GLU A 68 19.25 -8.83 8.10
CA GLU A 68 19.48 -10.28 8.08
C GLU A 68 19.82 -10.81 6.68
N LYS A 69 19.73 -9.95 5.66
CA LYS A 69 19.91 -10.30 4.24
C LYS A 69 19.03 -11.46 3.81
N THR A 70 17.77 -11.39 4.19
CA THR A 70 16.76 -12.38 3.83
C THR A 70 15.63 -11.72 3.02
N ALA A 71 15.03 -12.49 2.13
CA ALA A 71 13.87 -12.09 1.37
C ALA A 71 12.88 -13.24 1.30
N THR A 72 11.62 -12.98 1.63
CA THR A 72 10.56 -13.98 1.64
C THR A 72 9.41 -13.53 0.77
N ARG A 73 9.06 -14.36 -0.22
CA ARG A 73 7.86 -14.14 -1.03
C ARG A 73 6.63 -14.54 -0.23
N MET A 74 5.75 -13.56 -0.06
CA MET A 74 4.48 -13.79 0.60
C MET A 74 3.49 -14.39 -0.40
N PRO A 75 2.76 -15.46 -0.04
CA PRO A 75 1.69 -15.95 -0.89
C PRO A 75 0.66 -14.84 -1.07
N MET A 76 0.13 -14.71 -2.28
CA MET A 76 -0.96 -13.76 -2.56
C MET A 76 -2.21 -14.26 -1.83
N MET A 77 -2.37 -13.87 -0.58
CA MET A 77 -3.63 -14.02 0.15
C MET A 77 -4.63 -12.95 -0.34
N GLY A 78 -5.19 -13.21 -1.51
CA GLY A 78 -6.09 -12.29 -2.20
C GLY A 78 -5.34 -11.15 -2.88
N GLN A 79 -5.70 -10.87 -4.13
CA GLN A 79 -5.26 -9.65 -4.79
C GLN A 79 -5.78 -8.47 -3.95
N ARG A 80 -4.89 -7.63 -3.43
CA ARG A 80 -5.29 -6.31 -2.99
C ARG A 80 -5.78 -5.58 -4.23
N GLU A 81 -7.08 -5.54 -4.39
CA GLU A 81 -7.69 -4.74 -5.42
C GLU A 81 -7.37 -3.28 -5.14
N THR A 82 -6.59 -2.67 -6.01
CA THR A 82 -6.23 -1.26 -5.91
C THR A 82 -7.16 -0.46 -6.79
N VAL A 83 -7.89 0.47 -6.20
CA VAL A 83 -8.71 1.42 -6.96
C VAL A 83 -7.80 2.49 -7.55
N ASN A 84 -7.84 2.67 -8.86
CA ASN A 84 -7.12 3.75 -9.52
C ASN A 84 -7.96 5.02 -9.51
N PHE A 85 -7.65 5.93 -8.58
CA PHE A 85 -8.38 7.20 -8.44
C PHE A 85 -8.02 8.26 -9.50
N THR A 86 -6.98 8.04 -10.29
CA THR A 86 -6.68 8.92 -11.44
C THR A 86 -7.51 8.58 -12.67
N ASN A 87 -8.08 7.37 -12.70
CA ASN A 87 -8.90 6.87 -13.79
C ASN A 87 -10.11 6.10 -13.25
N LEU A 88 -11.04 6.82 -12.60
CA LEU A 88 -12.31 6.25 -12.13
C LEU A 88 -13.31 6.18 -13.29
N ASP A 89 -13.34 5.06 -13.99
CA ASP A 89 -14.36 4.77 -14.98
C ASP A 89 -15.66 4.24 -14.34
N GLU A 90 -16.73 4.16 -15.13
CA GLU A 90 -18.02 3.64 -14.65
C GLU A 90 -17.94 2.21 -14.13
N LYS A 91 -17.05 1.40 -14.70
CA LYS A 91 -16.85 0.01 -14.29
C LYS A 91 -16.23 -0.07 -12.89
N ALA A 92 -15.20 0.74 -12.62
CA ALA A 92 -14.56 0.83 -11.31
C ALA A 92 -15.54 1.40 -10.27
N ILE A 93 -16.29 2.44 -10.61
CA ILE A 93 -17.29 3.03 -9.72
C ILE A 93 -18.35 2.00 -9.31
N LYS A 94 -18.85 1.19 -10.24
CA LYS A 94 -19.81 0.12 -9.96
C LYS A 94 -19.18 -1.01 -9.15
N LYS A 95 -18.00 -1.46 -9.53
CA LYS A 95 -17.30 -2.58 -8.89
C LYS A 95 -17.00 -2.29 -7.41
N TYR A 96 -16.45 -1.12 -7.12
CA TYR A 96 -16.06 -0.72 -5.77
C TYR A 96 -17.10 0.11 -5.04
N LYS A 97 -18.26 0.32 -5.65
CA LYS A 97 -19.35 1.15 -5.12
C LYS A 97 -18.84 2.51 -4.63
N VAL A 98 -18.02 3.15 -5.47
CA VAL A 98 -17.35 4.41 -5.15
C VAL A 98 -18.39 5.52 -4.97
N LYS A 99 -18.32 6.21 -3.83
CA LYS A 99 -19.16 7.34 -3.49
C LYS A 99 -18.31 8.50 -3.01
N GLU A 100 -18.40 9.64 -3.68
CA GLU A 100 -17.72 10.86 -3.26
C GLU A 100 -18.44 11.48 -2.06
N LEU A 101 -17.68 11.81 -0.99
CA LEU A 101 -18.23 12.37 0.26
C LEU A 101 -17.82 13.83 0.49
N GLY A 102 -16.99 14.42 -0.38
CA GLY A 102 -16.50 15.78 -0.25
C GLY A 102 -14.98 15.87 -0.18
N THR A 103 -14.46 16.88 0.51
CA THR A 103 -13.02 17.15 0.64
C THR A 103 -12.63 17.33 2.10
N GLU A 104 -11.39 16.99 2.41
CA GLU A 104 -10.80 17.15 3.74
C GLU A 104 -9.28 17.30 3.62
N VAL A 105 -8.64 18.07 4.47
CA VAL A 105 -7.19 18.25 4.48
C VAL A 105 -6.52 17.14 5.28
N VAL A 106 -5.55 16.45 4.67
CA VAL A 106 -4.69 15.43 5.29
C VAL A 106 -3.24 15.71 4.92
N ALA A 107 -2.35 15.75 5.90
CA ALA A 107 -0.92 16.07 5.69
C ALA A 107 -0.71 17.34 4.86
N ASP A 108 -1.44 18.42 5.17
CA ASP A 108 -1.44 19.71 4.47
C ASP A 108 -1.85 19.65 2.98
N LYS A 109 -2.52 18.56 2.58
CA LYS A 109 -3.02 18.37 1.21
C LYS A 109 -4.54 18.29 1.21
N GLU A 110 -5.18 19.02 0.31
CA GLU A 110 -6.62 18.91 0.09
C GLU A 110 -6.93 17.58 -0.62
N CYS A 111 -7.57 16.68 0.08
CA CYS A 111 -7.93 15.36 -0.41
C CYS A 111 -9.39 15.27 -0.76
N LYS A 112 -9.72 14.53 -1.81
CA LYS A 112 -11.08 14.07 -2.07
C LYS A 112 -11.37 12.86 -1.18
N LYS A 113 -12.53 12.88 -0.56
CA LYS A 113 -12.99 11.82 0.34
C LYS A 113 -13.97 10.91 -0.39
N TYR A 114 -13.69 9.61 -0.38
CA TYR A 114 -14.55 8.60 -1.01
C TYR A 114 -14.90 7.50 -0.01
N GLN A 115 -16.10 6.96 -0.15
CA GLN A 115 -16.46 5.67 0.40
C GLN A 115 -16.34 4.62 -0.70
N ILE A 116 -15.63 3.54 -0.42
CA ILE A 116 -15.46 2.41 -1.33
C ILE A 116 -15.80 1.11 -0.62
N THR A 117 -16.13 0.09 -1.41
CA THR A 117 -16.28 -1.28 -0.92
C THR A 117 -15.21 -2.13 -1.56
N VAL A 118 -14.33 -2.70 -0.76
CA VAL A 118 -13.29 -3.65 -1.18
C VAL A 118 -13.61 -5.04 -0.65
N PHE A 119 -13.09 -6.06 -1.30
CA PHE A 119 -13.25 -7.43 -0.83
C PHE A 119 -11.97 -7.87 -0.12
N MET A 120 -12.10 -8.21 1.15
CA MET A 120 -11.01 -8.79 1.95
C MET A 120 -11.42 -10.20 2.38
N MET A 121 -10.61 -11.19 2.02
CA MET A 121 -10.90 -12.62 2.28
C MET A 121 -12.31 -13.04 1.83
N GLY A 122 -12.78 -12.51 0.69
CA GLY A 122 -14.10 -12.79 0.13
C GLY A 122 -15.27 -12.06 0.81
N GLN A 123 -15.01 -11.24 1.81
CA GLN A 123 -16.03 -10.43 2.50
C GLN A 123 -15.98 -8.96 2.03
N PRO A 124 -17.15 -8.36 1.75
CA PRO A 124 -17.21 -6.95 1.39
C PRO A 124 -16.93 -6.08 2.63
N GLN A 125 -15.96 -5.19 2.52
CA GLN A 125 -15.61 -4.24 3.57
C GLN A 125 -15.74 -2.82 3.06
N LYS A 126 -16.49 -2.00 3.79
CA LYS A 126 -16.59 -0.57 3.50
C LYS A 126 -15.38 0.15 4.08
N GLN A 127 -14.77 1.00 3.27
CA GLN A 127 -13.66 1.85 3.68
C GLN A 127 -13.94 3.29 3.25
N THR A 128 -13.47 4.22 4.06
CA THR A 128 -13.40 5.63 3.66
C THR A 128 -11.95 5.96 3.37
N VAL A 129 -11.69 6.56 2.22
CA VAL A 129 -10.36 6.92 1.77
C VAL A 129 -10.28 8.39 1.42
N TRP A 130 -9.17 9.02 1.71
CA TRP A 130 -8.85 10.40 1.38
C TRP A 130 -7.71 10.39 0.38
N VAL A 131 -7.98 10.93 -0.79
CA VAL A 131 -7.12 10.79 -1.96
C VAL A 131 -6.65 12.16 -2.47
N TYR A 132 -5.35 12.29 -2.62
CA TYR A 132 -4.69 13.45 -3.22
C TYR A 132 -3.88 13.01 -4.44
N LYS A 133 -4.22 13.52 -5.62
CA LYS A 133 -3.53 13.17 -6.88
C LYS A 133 -3.39 11.64 -7.11
N GLY A 134 -4.42 10.88 -6.77
CA GLY A 134 -4.40 9.43 -6.85
C GLY A 134 -3.77 8.71 -5.64
N ILE A 135 -3.05 9.43 -4.79
CA ILE A 135 -2.39 8.89 -3.61
C ILE A 135 -3.37 8.86 -2.44
N THR A 136 -3.59 7.71 -1.85
CA THR A 136 -4.41 7.59 -0.63
C THR A 136 -3.59 8.04 0.58
N LEU A 137 -4.00 9.16 1.20
CA LEU A 137 -3.31 9.73 2.37
C LEU A 137 -3.97 9.37 3.70
N LYS A 138 -5.21 8.88 3.68
CA LYS A 138 -5.89 8.38 4.88
C LYS A 138 -6.86 7.28 4.48
N THR A 139 -6.94 6.26 5.31
CA THR A 139 -7.93 5.18 5.18
C THR A 139 -8.55 4.94 6.54
N SER A 140 -9.86 4.84 6.59
CA SER A 140 -10.61 4.41 7.76
C SER A 140 -11.50 3.24 7.38
N SER A 141 -11.42 2.17 8.13
CA SER A 141 -12.27 0.99 7.98
C SER A 141 -12.81 0.56 9.33
N SER A 142 -14.05 0.10 9.32
CA SER A 142 -14.71 -0.45 10.51
C SER A 142 -14.89 -1.96 10.31
N SER A 143 -14.44 -2.74 11.28
CA SER A 143 -14.59 -4.19 11.30
C SER A 143 -15.14 -4.65 12.64
N ASP A 144 -15.47 -5.92 12.77
CA ASP A 144 -15.90 -6.53 14.03
C ASP A 144 -14.85 -6.44 15.15
N PHE A 145 -13.59 -6.18 14.77
CA PHE A 145 -12.46 -5.99 15.69
C PHE A 145 -12.21 -4.51 16.07
N GLY A 146 -13.04 -3.58 15.59
CA GLY A 146 -12.95 -2.16 15.85
C GLY A 146 -12.67 -1.32 14.60
N GLU A 147 -12.50 -0.03 14.83
CA GLU A 147 -12.13 0.93 13.80
C GLU A 147 -10.61 0.96 13.61
N MET A 148 -10.17 0.82 12.36
CA MET A 148 -8.77 0.92 12.00
C MET A 148 -8.58 2.15 11.12
N THR A 149 -7.71 3.05 11.56
CA THR A 149 -7.37 4.26 10.81
C THR A 149 -5.88 4.31 10.53
N GLN A 150 -5.56 4.57 9.27
CA GLN A 150 -4.21 4.85 8.81
C GLN A 150 -4.18 6.23 8.19
N LYS A 151 -3.24 7.07 8.60
CA LYS A 151 -3.20 8.48 8.21
C LYS A 151 -1.78 8.92 7.85
N ALA A 152 -1.63 9.61 6.73
CA ALA A 152 -0.39 10.26 6.38
C ALA A 152 -0.13 11.47 7.31
N THR A 153 1.10 11.56 7.78
CA THR A 153 1.60 12.72 8.53
C THR A 153 2.44 13.63 7.64
N LYS A 154 3.00 13.08 6.55
CA LYS A 154 3.83 13.83 5.62
C LYS A 154 3.77 13.21 4.22
N LEU A 155 3.76 14.08 3.21
CA LEU A 155 3.96 13.70 1.80
C LEU A 155 5.09 14.56 1.21
N GLN A 156 6.12 13.91 0.69
CA GLN A 156 7.18 14.53 -0.09
C GLN A 156 6.98 14.18 -1.56
N GLU A 157 6.78 15.19 -2.39
CA GLU A 157 6.53 15.01 -3.83
C GLU A 157 7.80 15.25 -4.63
N ASN A 158 7.95 14.54 -5.74
CA ASN A 158 9.04 14.70 -6.71
C ASN A 158 10.44 14.58 -6.08
N VAL A 159 10.60 13.64 -5.16
CA VAL A 159 11.90 13.29 -4.57
C VAL A 159 12.55 12.19 -5.39
N GLU A 160 13.87 12.28 -5.50
CA GLU A 160 14.66 11.23 -6.12
C GLU A 160 14.77 10.03 -5.16
N ILE A 161 14.37 8.86 -5.64
CA ILE A 161 14.40 7.62 -4.87
C ILE A 161 15.36 6.64 -5.52
N PRO A 162 16.32 6.08 -4.76
CA PRO A 162 17.24 5.10 -5.30
C PRO A 162 16.52 3.87 -5.85
N ALA A 163 16.92 3.36 -7.00
CA ALA A 163 16.35 2.16 -7.61
C ALA A 163 16.44 0.93 -6.69
N SER A 164 17.46 0.88 -5.83
CA SER A 164 17.65 -0.17 -4.82
C SER A 164 16.50 -0.25 -3.80
N MET A 165 15.73 0.83 -3.63
CA MET A 165 14.56 0.82 -2.74
C MET A 165 13.48 -0.16 -3.23
N PHE A 166 13.39 -0.36 -4.55
CA PHE A 166 12.34 -1.17 -5.19
C PHE A 166 12.80 -2.57 -5.60
N THR A 167 14.02 -2.95 -5.26
CA THR A 167 14.61 -4.23 -5.66
C THR A 167 15.08 -5.03 -4.46
N VAL A 168 15.12 -6.35 -4.62
CA VAL A 168 15.78 -7.24 -3.66
C VAL A 168 17.28 -6.99 -3.74
N PRO A 169 18.01 -6.87 -2.60
CA PRO A 169 19.45 -6.65 -2.61
C PRO A 169 20.19 -7.76 -3.36
N GLU A 170 21.26 -7.39 -4.04
CA GLU A 170 22.10 -8.34 -4.76
C GLU A 170 22.65 -9.41 -3.81
N GLY A 171 22.62 -10.67 -4.24
CA GLY A 171 23.09 -11.80 -3.44
C GLY A 171 22.08 -12.32 -2.41
N VAL A 172 20.93 -11.66 -2.26
CA VAL A 172 19.84 -12.14 -1.40
C VAL A 172 18.92 -13.06 -2.19
N GLN A 173 18.76 -14.30 -1.71
CA GLN A 173 17.87 -15.26 -2.32
C GLN A 173 16.46 -15.09 -1.81
N VAL A 174 15.48 -14.98 -2.72
CA VAL A 174 14.05 -14.95 -2.37
C VAL A 174 13.59 -16.37 -2.12
N LYS A 175 13.06 -16.60 -0.91
CA LYS A 175 12.44 -17.88 -0.52
C LYS A 175 10.93 -17.72 -0.49
N ASP A 176 10.22 -18.75 -0.94
CA ASP A 176 8.77 -18.78 -0.76
C ASP A 176 8.43 -19.04 0.71
N MET A 177 7.39 -18.36 1.22
CA MET A 177 6.91 -18.62 2.57
C MET A 177 6.31 -20.02 2.63
N ASP A 178 6.86 -20.86 3.51
CA ASP A 178 6.33 -22.21 3.73
C ASP A 178 5.07 -22.13 4.60
N MET A 179 3.91 -22.32 3.97
CA MET A 179 2.62 -22.35 4.65
C MET A 179 2.46 -23.56 5.59
N GLY A 180 3.34 -24.58 5.48
CA GLY A 180 3.30 -25.77 6.34
C GLY A 180 3.71 -25.49 7.79
N MET A 181 4.48 -24.45 8.06
CA MET A 181 4.90 -24.09 9.42
C MET A 181 3.86 -23.32 10.23
N MET A 182 2.82 -22.75 9.59
CA MET A 182 1.73 -22.07 10.30
C MET A 182 0.59 -23.01 10.76
N GLY A 183 0.59 -24.26 10.31
CA GLY A 183 -0.44 -25.25 10.62
C GLY A 183 -0.05 -26.31 11.68
N GLY A 184 1.13 -26.23 12.24
CA GLY A 184 1.67 -27.24 13.17
C GLY A 184 1.82 -26.73 14.61
N GLY A 185 0.71 -26.43 15.24
CA GLY A 185 0.68 -26.09 16.65
C GLY A 185 -0.58 -26.65 17.30
N TRP A 186 -0.57 -27.92 17.59
CA TRP A 186 -1.48 -28.57 18.56
C TRP A 186 -0.67 -29.19 19.66
#